data_2ee795d9238c1472618004030d6b7843
#
_entry.id   2ee795d9238c1472618004030d6b7843
#
_cell.length_a   1.000
_cell.length_b   1.000
_cell.length_c   1.000
_cell.angle_alpha   90.00
_cell.angle_beta   90.00
_cell.angle_gamma   90.00
#
_symmetry.space_group_name_H-M   'P 1'
#
loop_
_entity.id
_entity.type
_entity.pdbx_description
1 polymer ?
#
loop_
_entity_poly.entity_id
_entity_poly.type
_entity_poly.pdbx_seq_one_letter_code
_entity_poly.pdbx_strand_id
1 'polypeptide(L)'
;MTTELQEPLSIAQPPTAGEMALDRAFRALTRGFGWLTILVVVLLVVLVGWQASPAIQEYGLKFITGTDWDAGKGQFGILPEIWGTLYSSILGVILGGFFGVTVAIFLTEHFLPPWLEDIFTNIVNLLAAIPSVVYGLWGIFVVIPAIRPFCNWLHTSFGWFPLFSTPLLSVGMLPAALVLAIMVLPTVCAISRDALASVNPRLREAAYGLGATRWETILAVILPTAKRGIWGSVLLGFGRALGETMALAMLVGSINVISWSVLSPANTLAALLASKFPEAASPIDLGVLMYAALVLLGLTLAVNVLGELILLRGPTTGVPAKKGAAK
;
A
#
# COMPACT_ATOMS: atom_id res chain seq x y z
N MET A 1 -50.11 20.75 -44.80
CA MET A 1 -48.79 20.93 -44.24
C MET A 1 -48.74 19.94 -43.06
N THR A 2 -48.41 18.69 -43.36
CA THR A 2 -48.43 17.55 -42.42
C THR A 2 -47.06 17.50 -41.74
N THR A 3 -47.05 17.80 -40.46
CA THR A 3 -45.86 17.69 -39.58
C THR A 3 -45.51 16.19 -39.42
N GLU A 4 -44.47 15.73 -40.10
CA GLU A 4 -43.87 14.42 -39.81
C GLU A 4 -43.33 14.44 -38.37
N LEU A 5 -44.01 13.70 -37.52
CA LEU A 5 -43.48 13.36 -36.18
C LEU A 5 -42.25 12.48 -36.41
N GLN A 6 -41.08 13.04 -36.22
CA GLN A 6 -39.84 12.25 -36.14
C GLN A 6 -40.01 11.20 -35.04
N GLU A 7 -40.04 9.92 -35.43
CA GLU A 7 -39.95 8.81 -34.49
C GLU A 7 -38.71 8.99 -33.59
N PRO A 8 -38.85 8.80 -32.29
CA PRO A 8 -37.68 8.87 -31.40
C PRO A 8 -36.69 7.80 -31.85
N LEU A 9 -35.49 8.21 -32.20
CA LEU A 9 -34.36 7.31 -32.50
C LEU A 9 -34.28 6.28 -31.39
N SER A 10 -34.68 5.04 -31.68
CA SER A 10 -34.54 3.93 -30.73
C SER A 10 -33.04 3.57 -30.62
N ILE A 11 -32.41 4.11 -29.61
CA ILE A 11 -30.98 3.86 -29.26
C ILE A 11 -30.75 2.38 -28.89
N ALA A 12 -31.79 1.58 -28.73
CA ALA A 12 -31.74 0.17 -28.34
C ALA A 12 -32.19 -0.72 -29.52
N GLN A 13 -31.36 -0.91 -30.51
CA GLN A 13 -31.49 -2.10 -31.32
C GLN A 13 -31.04 -3.30 -30.54
N PRO A 14 -31.79 -4.43 -30.51
CA PRO A 14 -31.33 -5.63 -29.82
C PRO A 14 -30.03 -6.10 -30.48
N PRO A 15 -29.04 -6.55 -29.66
CA PRO A 15 -27.73 -6.94 -30.17
C PRO A 15 -27.88 -8.07 -31.18
N THR A 16 -27.16 -7.99 -32.27
CA THR A 16 -27.12 -9.01 -33.33
C THR A 16 -26.54 -10.34 -32.80
N ALA A 17 -26.85 -11.46 -33.44
CA ALA A 17 -26.32 -12.76 -33.06
C ALA A 17 -24.77 -12.78 -33.06
N GLY A 18 -24.14 -12.02 -33.95
CA GLY A 18 -22.69 -11.85 -34.00
C GLY A 18 -22.13 -11.10 -32.80
N GLU A 19 -22.76 -9.99 -32.42
CA GLU A 19 -22.36 -9.22 -31.23
C GLU A 19 -22.54 -10.00 -29.94
N MET A 20 -23.61 -10.81 -29.82
CA MET A 20 -23.81 -11.71 -28.66
C MET A 20 -22.77 -12.85 -28.65
N ALA A 21 -22.31 -13.33 -29.79
CA ALA A 21 -21.26 -14.34 -29.88
C ALA A 21 -19.90 -13.75 -29.48
N LEU A 22 -19.60 -12.53 -29.95
CA LEU A 22 -18.39 -11.79 -29.58
C LEU A 22 -18.34 -11.48 -28.07
N ASP A 23 -19.44 -11.02 -27.51
CA ASP A 23 -19.56 -10.73 -26.07
C ASP A 23 -19.36 -12.02 -25.21
N ARG A 24 -19.94 -13.16 -25.66
CA ARG A 24 -19.70 -14.44 -25.00
C ARG A 24 -18.25 -14.88 -25.09
N ALA A 25 -17.63 -14.74 -26.26
CA ALA A 25 -16.22 -15.07 -26.45
C ALA A 25 -15.32 -14.16 -25.58
N PHE A 26 -15.60 -12.88 -25.55
CA PHE A 26 -14.87 -11.92 -24.70
C PHE A 26 -15.01 -12.24 -23.20
N ARG A 27 -16.23 -12.55 -22.74
CA ARG A 27 -16.43 -12.99 -21.34
C ARG A 27 -15.75 -14.31 -21.01
N ALA A 28 -15.74 -15.26 -21.95
CA ALA A 28 -15.03 -16.52 -21.76
C ALA A 28 -13.51 -16.29 -21.68
N LEU A 29 -12.97 -15.44 -22.54
CA LEU A 29 -11.56 -15.05 -22.55
C LEU A 29 -11.15 -14.37 -21.24
N THR A 30 -11.93 -13.38 -20.79
CA THR A 30 -11.68 -12.65 -19.54
C THR A 30 -11.72 -13.57 -18.32
N ARG A 31 -12.69 -14.50 -18.28
CA ARG A 31 -12.74 -15.54 -17.24
C ARG A 31 -11.54 -16.48 -17.31
N GLY A 32 -11.13 -16.88 -18.51
CA GLY A 32 -9.94 -17.71 -18.72
C GLY A 32 -8.68 -17.07 -18.19
N PHE A 33 -8.45 -15.77 -18.50
CA PHE A 33 -7.31 -15.02 -17.94
C PHE A 33 -7.43 -14.83 -16.42
N GLY A 34 -8.63 -14.63 -15.88
CA GLY A 34 -8.83 -14.60 -14.43
C GLY A 34 -8.42 -15.90 -13.75
N TRP A 35 -8.84 -17.05 -14.28
CA TRP A 35 -8.44 -18.37 -13.77
C TRP A 35 -6.94 -18.63 -13.95
N LEU A 36 -6.36 -18.21 -15.08
CA LEU A 36 -4.91 -18.31 -15.32
C LEU A 36 -4.11 -17.52 -14.27
N THR A 37 -4.54 -16.31 -13.95
CA THR A 37 -3.89 -15.48 -12.92
C THR A 37 -3.93 -16.18 -11.55
N ILE A 38 -5.10 -16.71 -11.16
CA ILE A 38 -5.25 -17.47 -9.91
C ILE A 38 -4.33 -18.70 -9.92
N LEU A 39 -4.31 -19.45 -11.03
CA LEU A 39 -3.46 -20.64 -11.17
C LEU A 39 -1.98 -20.29 -11.00
N VAL A 40 -1.50 -19.21 -11.64
CA VAL A 40 -0.10 -18.76 -11.53
C VAL A 40 0.25 -18.39 -10.09
N VAL A 41 -0.62 -17.66 -9.40
CA VAL A 41 -0.41 -17.29 -7.99
C VAL A 41 -0.36 -18.53 -7.09
N VAL A 42 -1.29 -19.48 -7.27
CA VAL A 42 -1.29 -20.74 -6.51
C VAL A 42 -0.03 -21.55 -6.79
N LEU A 43 0.38 -21.64 -8.07
CA LEU A 43 1.61 -22.35 -8.47
C LEU A 43 2.85 -21.72 -7.81
N LEU A 44 2.96 -20.40 -7.78
CA LEU A 44 4.06 -19.70 -7.10
C LEU A 44 4.09 -20.03 -5.60
N VAL A 45 2.95 -19.98 -4.93
CA VAL A 45 2.86 -20.33 -3.50
C VAL A 45 3.25 -21.77 -3.23
N VAL A 46 2.79 -22.70 -4.08
CA VAL A 46 3.14 -24.13 -3.99
C VAL A 46 4.62 -24.36 -4.24
N LEU A 47 5.21 -23.72 -5.25
CA LEU A 47 6.64 -23.83 -5.56
C LEU A 47 7.51 -23.31 -4.41
N VAL A 48 7.20 -22.12 -3.91
CA VAL A 48 7.92 -21.52 -2.77
C VAL A 48 7.75 -22.39 -1.53
N GLY A 49 6.54 -22.90 -1.28
CA GLY A 49 6.25 -23.81 -0.17
C GLY A 49 7.00 -25.13 -0.27
N TRP A 50 7.10 -25.70 -1.46
CA TRP A 50 7.86 -26.93 -1.67
C TRP A 50 9.36 -26.71 -1.42
N GLN A 51 9.94 -25.63 -1.94
CA GLN A 51 11.34 -25.30 -1.69
C GLN A 51 11.61 -24.93 -0.22
N ALA A 52 10.63 -24.36 0.48
CA ALA A 52 10.73 -24.05 1.89
C ALA A 52 10.58 -25.29 2.81
N SER A 53 10.01 -26.40 2.29
CA SER A 53 9.65 -27.56 3.13
C SER A 53 10.80 -28.15 3.95
N PRO A 54 12.05 -28.27 3.49
CA PRO A 54 13.16 -28.75 4.32
C PRO A 54 13.45 -27.82 5.49
N ALA A 55 13.47 -26.51 5.26
CA ALA A 55 13.69 -25.52 6.30
C ALA A 55 12.54 -25.46 7.31
N ILE A 56 11.29 -25.64 6.86
CA ILE A 56 10.12 -25.72 7.74
C ILE A 56 10.21 -26.94 8.68
N GLN A 57 10.66 -28.10 8.17
CA GLN A 57 10.81 -29.31 8.97
C GLN A 57 11.96 -29.19 9.98
N GLU A 58 13.06 -28.56 9.61
CA GLU A 58 14.24 -28.43 10.46
C GLU A 58 14.07 -27.35 11.55
N TYR A 59 13.61 -26.15 11.17
CA TYR A 59 13.53 -25.00 12.07
C TYR A 59 12.14 -24.77 12.66
N GLY A 60 11.08 -25.19 11.99
CA GLY A 60 9.69 -25.03 12.44
C GLY A 60 9.37 -23.59 12.86
N LEU A 61 8.59 -23.43 13.95
CA LEU A 61 8.21 -22.11 14.48
C LEU A 61 9.37 -21.34 15.13
N LYS A 62 10.47 -22.01 15.50
CA LYS A 62 11.66 -21.33 16.03
C LYS A 62 12.27 -20.35 15.04
N PHE A 63 12.12 -20.62 13.74
CA PHE A 63 12.54 -19.70 12.69
C PHE A 63 11.83 -18.34 12.78
N ILE A 64 10.52 -18.33 13.06
CA ILE A 64 9.72 -17.11 13.14
C ILE A 64 10.02 -16.32 14.43
N THR A 65 10.33 -17.01 15.52
CA THR A 65 10.54 -16.39 16.83
C THR A 65 12.01 -16.14 17.17
N GLY A 66 12.93 -16.70 16.38
CA GLY A 66 14.37 -16.51 16.55
C GLY A 66 14.83 -15.11 16.15
N THR A 67 15.92 -14.66 16.78
CA THR A 67 16.49 -13.31 16.54
C THR A 67 17.83 -13.36 15.81
N ASP A 68 18.48 -14.50 15.79
CA ASP A 68 19.83 -14.64 15.29
C ASP A 68 19.82 -15.17 13.84
N TRP A 69 20.62 -14.54 12.97
CA TRP A 69 20.86 -14.99 11.62
C TRP A 69 22.36 -15.23 11.42
N ASP A 70 22.78 -16.50 11.49
CA ASP A 70 24.17 -16.91 11.28
C ASP A 70 24.20 -18.20 10.43
N ALA A 71 24.39 -18.03 9.13
CA ALA A 71 24.47 -19.16 8.20
C ALA A 71 25.65 -20.10 8.51
N GLY A 72 26.77 -19.57 9.04
CA GLY A 72 27.93 -20.38 9.40
C GLY A 72 27.69 -21.34 10.56
N LYS A 73 26.74 -21.00 11.46
CA LYS A 73 26.33 -21.84 12.59
C LYS A 73 25.02 -22.59 12.34
N GLY A 74 24.38 -22.41 11.18
CA GLY A 74 23.08 -22.99 10.88
C GLY A 74 21.96 -22.44 11.79
N GLN A 75 22.09 -21.20 12.28
CA GLN A 75 21.09 -20.55 13.11
C GLN A 75 20.35 -19.52 12.28
N PHE A 76 19.04 -19.69 12.14
CA PHE A 76 18.21 -18.81 11.35
C PHE A 76 16.95 -18.39 12.11
N GLY A 77 16.82 -17.07 12.33
CA GLY A 77 15.66 -16.46 12.94
C GLY A 77 15.31 -15.16 12.21
N ILE A 78 14.01 -14.86 12.05
CA ILE A 78 13.52 -13.71 11.28
C ILE A 78 12.61 -12.78 12.07
N LEU A 79 12.56 -12.89 13.38
CA LEU A 79 11.73 -12.00 14.21
C LEU A 79 12.09 -10.52 14.06
N PRO A 80 13.40 -10.14 14.03
CA PRO A 80 13.79 -8.75 13.78
C PRO A 80 13.31 -8.22 12.43
N GLU A 81 13.34 -9.05 11.37
CA GLU A 81 12.89 -8.70 10.04
C GLU A 81 11.36 -8.56 9.95
N ILE A 82 10.62 -9.42 10.66
CA ILE A 82 9.15 -9.27 10.79
C ILE A 82 8.83 -7.94 11.48
N TRP A 83 9.51 -7.66 12.58
CA TRP A 83 9.37 -6.40 13.31
C TRP A 83 9.68 -5.20 12.42
N GLY A 84 10.84 -5.21 11.75
CA GLY A 84 11.27 -4.13 10.87
C GLY A 84 10.32 -3.90 9.71
N THR A 85 9.78 -4.99 9.11
CA THR A 85 8.78 -4.91 8.02
C THR A 85 7.50 -4.23 8.49
N LEU A 86 6.94 -4.66 9.63
CA LEU A 86 5.73 -4.06 10.18
C LEU A 86 5.95 -2.62 10.61
N TYR A 87 7.05 -2.37 11.34
CA TYR A 87 7.34 -1.07 11.90
C TYR A 87 7.60 -0.01 10.82
N SER A 88 8.43 -0.33 9.81
CA SER A 88 8.67 0.59 8.68
C SER A 88 7.41 0.87 7.88
N SER A 89 6.62 -0.17 7.61
CA SER A 89 5.39 -0.05 6.83
C SER A 89 4.32 0.76 7.56
N ILE A 90 4.14 0.55 8.87
CA ILE A 90 3.21 1.33 9.69
C ILE A 90 3.60 2.80 9.69
N LEU A 91 4.88 3.13 9.94
CA LEU A 91 5.37 4.51 9.93
C LEU A 91 5.22 5.15 8.56
N GLY A 92 5.61 4.43 7.49
CA GLY A 92 5.52 4.90 6.12
C GLY A 92 4.07 5.17 5.70
N VAL A 93 3.14 4.30 6.09
CA VAL A 93 1.71 4.44 5.75
C VAL A 93 1.02 5.50 6.60
N ILE A 94 1.35 5.66 7.86
CA ILE A 94 0.80 6.77 8.67
C ILE A 94 1.16 8.11 8.03
N LEU A 95 2.43 8.31 7.67
CA LEU A 95 2.88 9.55 7.05
C LEU A 95 2.36 9.68 5.61
N GLY A 96 2.60 8.67 4.77
CA GLY A 96 2.20 8.67 3.36
C GLY A 96 0.69 8.68 3.17
N GLY A 97 -0.05 8.00 4.06
CA GLY A 97 -1.50 8.00 4.09
C GLY A 97 -2.07 9.36 4.48
N PHE A 98 -1.55 9.96 5.54
CA PHE A 98 -1.97 11.30 5.97
C PHE A 98 -1.77 12.35 4.86
N PHE A 99 -0.56 12.43 4.30
CA PHE A 99 -0.28 13.37 3.23
C PHE A 99 -1.01 13.01 1.93
N GLY A 100 -1.11 11.73 1.59
CA GLY A 100 -1.81 11.27 0.40
C GLY A 100 -3.31 11.62 0.43
N VAL A 101 -3.99 11.39 1.56
CA VAL A 101 -5.40 11.77 1.73
C VAL A 101 -5.56 13.29 1.73
N THR A 102 -4.66 14.01 2.40
CA THR A 102 -4.69 15.48 2.42
C THR A 102 -4.57 16.06 1.00
N VAL A 103 -3.60 15.59 0.22
CA VAL A 103 -3.42 16.00 -1.18
C VAL A 103 -4.65 15.63 -2.03
N ALA A 104 -5.23 14.43 -1.82
CA ALA A 104 -6.45 14.02 -2.51
C ALA A 104 -7.62 14.98 -2.25
N ILE A 105 -7.82 15.41 -0.99
CA ILE A 105 -8.85 16.38 -0.64
C ILE A 105 -8.60 17.71 -1.37
N PHE A 106 -7.36 18.20 -1.34
CA PHE A 106 -7.00 19.46 -2.01
C PHE A 106 -7.28 19.42 -3.51
N LEU A 107 -6.96 18.32 -4.17
CA LEU A 107 -7.15 18.15 -5.61
C LEU A 107 -8.59 17.85 -6.02
N THR A 108 -9.44 17.33 -5.10
CA THR A 108 -10.84 17.01 -5.43
C THR A 108 -11.79 18.16 -5.11
N GLU A 109 -11.47 18.95 -4.09
CA GLU A 109 -12.36 20.00 -3.61
C GLU A 109 -12.07 21.38 -4.23
N HIS A 110 -11.28 21.45 -5.31
CA HIS A 110 -11.00 22.68 -6.06
C HIS A 110 -10.54 23.86 -5.17
N PHE A 111 -9.59 23.60 -4.28
CA PHE A 111 -8.98 24.67 -3.48
C PHE A 111 -8.02 25.52 -4.29
N LEU A 112 -7.51 24.96 -5.37
CA LEU A 112 -6.53 25.58 -6.26
C LEU A 112 -7.18 25.97 -7.58
N PRO A 113 -6.63 26.93 -8.33
CA PRO A 113 -7.02 27.16 -9.69
C PRO A 113 -6.70 25.93 -10.57
N PRO A 114 -7.48 25.66 -11.63
CA PRO A 114 -7.37 24.41 -12.41
C PRO A 114 -5.96 24.08 -12.91
N TRP A 115 -5.21 25.09 -13.35
CA TRP A 115 -3.84 24.90 -13.84
C TRP A 115 -2.88 24.39 -12.76
N LEU A 116 -3.06 24.80 -11.50
CA LEU A 116 -2.29 24.27 -10.37
C LEU A 116 -2.72 22.85 -9.99
N GLU A 117 -4.02 22.55 -10.05
CA GLU A 117 -4.53 21.18 -9.81
C GLU A 117 -3.92 20.20 -10.82
N ASP A 118 -3.82 20.59 -12.08
CA ASP A 118 -3.19 19.78 -13.13
C ASP A 118 -1.70 19.57 -12.87
N ILE A 119 -0.98 20.62 -12.47
CA ILE A 119 0.44 20.51 -12.12
C ILE A 119 0.65 19.55 -10.95
N PHE A 120 -0.07 19.71 -9.84
CA PHE A 120 0.05 18.82 -8.68
C PHE A 120 -0.36 17.37 -9.01
N THR A 121 -1.41 17.18 -9.80
CA THR A 121 -1.80 15.87 -10.29
C THR A 121 -0.68 15.20 -11.09
N ASN A 122 -0.06 15.96 -12.00
CA ASN A 122 1.08 15.45 -12.78
C ASN A 122 2.30 15.15 -11.90
N ILE A 123 2.60 15.98 -10.91
CA ILE A 123 3.68 15.71 -9.94
C ILE A 123 3.41 14.41 -9.19
N VAL A 124 2.21 14.19 -8.67
CA VAL A 124 1.84 12.96 -7.97
C VAL A 124 1.97 11.75 -8.90
N ASN A 125 1.53 11.85 -10.16
CA ASN A 125 1.69 10.77 -11.13
C ASN A 125 3.15 10.49 -11.47
N LEU A 126 3.98 11.52 -11.59
CA LEU A 126 5.43 11.38 -11.83
C LEU A 126 6.12 10.69 -10.65
N LEU A 127 5.75 11.03 -9.41
CA LEU A 127 6.28 10.33 -8.23
C LEU A 127 5.98 8.83 -8.26
N ALA A 128 4.80 8.42 -8.75
CA ALA A 128 4.45 7.01 -8.88
C ALA A 128 5.32 6.27 -9.93
N ALA A 129 5.84 6.97 -10.91
CA ALA A 129 6.63 6.39 -12.01
C ALA A 129 8.13 6.23 -11.68
N ILE A 130 8.62 6.85 -10.60
CA ILE A 130 10.04 6.76 -10.22
C ILE A 130 10.36 5.35 -9.71
N PRO A 131 11.41 4.68 -10.22
CA PRO A 131 11.86 3.39 -9.71
C PRO A 131 12.29 3.46 -8.23
N SER A 132 11.99 2.43 -7.44
CA SER A 132 12.30 2.39 -6.01
C SER A 132 13.80 2.52 -5.67
N VAL A 133 14.67 2.02 -6.55
CA VAL A 133 16.13 2.17 -6.41
C VAL A 133 16.55 3.65 -6.43
N VAL A 134 15.90 4.47 -7.26
CA VAL A 134 16.19 5.91 -7.33
C VAL A 134 15.78 6.59 -6.03
N TYR A 135 14.64 6.20 -5.44
CA TYR A 135 14.23 6.67 -4.12
C TYR A 135 15.22 6.25 -3.03
N GLY A 136 15.76 5.02 -3.11
CA GLY A 136 16.79 4.56 -2.19
C GLY A 136 18.08 5.39 -2.27
N LEU A 137 18.58 5.64 -3.48
CA LEU A 137 19.74 6.49 -3.71
C LEU A 137 19.50 7.94 -3.24
N TRP A 138 18.35 8.51 -3.61
CA TRP A 138 17.96 9.85 -3.16
C TRP A 138 17.87 9.91 -1.62
N GLY A 139 17.35 8.85 -1.00
CA GLY A 139 17.30 8.73 0.45
C GLY A 139 18.68 8.78 1.11
N ILE A 140 19.66 8.04 0.58
CA ILE A 140 21.03 8.02 1.11
C ILE A 140 21.73 9.38 0.93
N PHE A 141 21.68 9.94 -0.28
CA PHE A 141 22.50 11.09 -0.61
C PHE A 141 21.85 12.44 -0.28
N VAL A 142 20.53 12.50 -0.16
CA VAL A 142 19.80 13.75 0.07
C VAL A 142 19.02 13.70 1.38
N VAL A 143 18.14 12.71 1.57
CA VAL A 143 17.23 12.69 2.74
C VAL A 143 18.02 12.51 4.03
N ILE A 144 18.88 11.50 4.13
CA ILE A 144 19.65 11.23 5.34
C ILE A 144 20.52 12.43 5.75
N PRO A 145 21.34 13.03 4.87
CA PRO A 145 22.10 14.22 5.22
C PRO A 145 21.22 15.40 5.67
N ALA A 146 20.09 15.61 5.02
CA ALA A 146 19.18 16.71 5.33
C ALA A 146 18.52 16.55 6.70
N ILE A 147 18.08 15.33 7.07
CA ILE A 147 17.36 15.11 8.34
C ILE A 147 18.28 14.77 9.51
N ARG A 148 19.54 14.39 9.27
CA ARG A 148 20.50 13.99 10.31
C ARG A 148 20.67 15.01 11.42
N PRO A 149 20.84 16.31 11.17
CA PRO A 149 20.95 17.30 12.25
C PRO A 149 19.72 17.33 13.14
N PHE A 150 18.54 17.26 12.55
CA PHE A 150 17.27 17.21 13.27
C PHE A 150 17.11 15.92 14.09
N CYS A 151 17.45 14.78 13.51
CA CYS A 151 17.40 13.49 14.21
C CYS A 151 18.35 13.43 15.41
N ASN A 152 19.57 13.98 15.25
CA ASN A 152 20.53 14.04 16.34
C ASN A 152 20.10 15.03 17.43
N TRP A 153 19.48 16.14 17.06
CA TRP A 153 18.86 17.05 18.02
C TRP A 153 17.71 16.34 18.77
N LEU A 154 16.87 15.57 18.11
CA LEU A 154 15.82 14.77 18.77
C LEU A 154 16.44 13.77 19.76
N HIS A 155 17.52 13.08 19.37
CA HIS A 155 18.23 12.16 20.26
C HIS A 155 18.82 12.86 21.47
N THR A 156 19.50 13.99 21.31
CA THR A 156 20.12 14.72 22.42
C THR A 156 19.10 15.34 23.38
N SER A 157 17.96 15.81 22.85
CA SER A 157 16.93 16.49 23.63
C SER A 157 15.91 15.52 24.25
N PHE A 158 15.59 14.43 23.54
CA PHE A 158 14.52 13.48 23.91
C PHE A 158 15.01 12.03 23.94
N GLY A 159 16.32 11.79 24.12
CA GLY A 159 16.89 10.44 24.16
C GLY A 159 16.39 9.55 25.29
N TRP A 160 15.75 10.13 26.32
CA TRP A 160 15.04 9.41 27.37
C TRP A 160 13.75 8.73 26.86
N PHE A 161 13.19 9.19 25.74
CA PHE A 161 12.01 8.61 25.15
C PHE A 161 12.39 7.47 24.20
N PRO A 162 11.78 6.27 24.31
CA PRO A 162 12.20 5.07 23.57
C PRO A 162 12.32 5.25 22.06
N LEU A 163 11.50 6.12 21.46
CA LEU A 163 11.53 6.37 20.00
C LEU A 163 12.79 7.10 19.53
N PHE A 164 13.53 7.79 20.41
CA PHE A 164 14.73 8.58 20.08
C PHE A 164 15.96 8.15 20.88
N SER A 165 15.95 6.95 21.44
CA SER A 165 17.01 6.45 22.34
C SER A 165 18.36 6.25 21.66
N THR A 166 18.41 6.16 20.33
CA THR A 166 19.67 5.96 19.55
C THR A 166 19.92 7.15 18.63
N PRO A 167 21.20 7.52 18.37
CA PRO A 167 21.52 8.54 17.37
C PRO A 167 21.36 7.99 15.95
N LEU A 168 21.08 8.87 14.98
CA LEU A 168 21.10 8.53 13.56
C LEU A 168 22.54 8.64 13.03
N LEU A 169 23.23 7.50 12.92
CA LEU A 169 24.62 7.47 12.43
C LEU A 169 24.72 7.57 10.91
N SER A 170 24.10 6.63 10.18
CA SER A 170 24.12 6.59 8.71
C SER A 170 22.74 6.29 8.13
N VAL A 171 22.25 5.10 8.33
CA VAL A 171 20.95 4.58 7.88
C VAL A 171 20.07 4.30 9.08
N GLY A 172 18.76 4.18 8.89
CA GLY A 172 17.87 3.91 10.01
C GLY A 172 16.41 3.86 9.58
N MET A 173 15.55 3.54 10.53
CA MET A 173 14.12 3.34 10.31
C MET A 173 13.41 4.63 9.86
N LEU A 174 13.73 5.79 10.44
CA LEU A 174 13.05 7.06 10.10
C LEU A 174 13.32 7.52 8.66
N PRO A 175 14.57 7.58 8.17
CA PRO A 175 14.82 7.88 6.76
C PRO A 175 14.09 6.91 5.82
N ALA A 176 14.13 5.62 6.14
CA ALA A 176 13.44 4.59 5.37
C ALA A 176 11.93 4.81 5.36
N ALA A 177 11.31 5.09 6.50
CA ALA A 177 9.88 5.37 6.61
C ALA A 177 9.46 6.64 5.88
N LEU A 178 10.28 7.70 5.88
CA LEU A 178 10.04 8.94 5.13
C LEU A 178 10.04 8.70 3.61
N VAL A 179 11.03 7.98 3.11
CA VAL A 179 11.10 7.63 1.69
C VAL A 179 9.93 6.72 1.31
N LEU A 180 9.61 5.73 2.15
CA LEU A 180 8.46 4.86 1.95
C LEU A 180 7.14 5.64 1.95
N ALA A 181 6.99 6.65 2.80
CA ALA A 181 5.84 7.53 2.83
C ALA A 181 5.64 8.27 1.50
N ILE A 182 6.74 8.80 0.93
CA ILE A 182 6.71 9.47 -0.38
C ILE A 182 6.31 8.49 -1.50
N MET A 183 6.76 7.24 -1.42
CA MET A 183 6.42 6.20 -2.42
C MET A 183 4.97 5.72 -2.31
N VAL A 184 4.40 5.69 -1.11
CA VAL A 184 3.01 5.27 -0.85
C VAL A 184 2.02 6.40 -1.16
N LEU A 185 2.43 7.65 -0.95
CA LEU A 185 1.58 8.85 -1.13
C LEU A 185 0.84 8.89 -2.47
N PRO A 186 1.46 8.66 -3.64
CA PRO A 186 0.75 8.70 -4.92
C PRO A 186 -0.38 7.67 -5.02
N THR A 187 -0.15 6.46 -4.52
CA THR A 187 -1.14 5.38 -4.54
C THR A 187 -2.35 5.74 -3.67
N VAL A 188 -2.09 6.23 -2.45
CA VAL A 188 -3.15 6.66 -1.53
C VAL A 188 -3.88 7.87 -2.08
N CYS A 189 -3.16 8.84 -2.64
CA CYS A 189 -3.74 10.04 -3.22
C CYS A 189 -4.68 9.73 -4.38
N ALA A 190 -4.24 8.91 -5.35
CA ALA A 190 -5.04 8.59 -6.53
C ALA A 190 -6.37 7.91 -6.15
N ILE A 191 -6.31 6.85 -5.33
CA ILE A 191 -7.51 6.09 -4.97
C ILE A 191 -8.42 6.89 -4.02
N SER A 192 -7.85 7.68 -3.10
CA SER A 192 -8.65 8.57 -2.24
C SER A 192 -9.34 9.65 -3.05
N ARG A 193 -8.69 10.19 -4.08
CA ARG A 193 -9.28 11.15 -5.01
C ARG A 193 -10.48 10.55 -5.74
N ASP A 194 -10.35 9.34 -6.28
CA ASP A 194 -11.46 8.64 -6.93
C ASP A 194 -12.62 8.39 -5.96
N ALA A 195 -12.33 8.00 -4.72
CA ALA A 195 -13.32 7.81 -3.67
C ALA A 195 -14.06 9.12 -3.30
N LEU A 196 -13.34 10.22 -3.19
CA LEU A 196 -13.92 11.54 -2.92
C LEU A 196 -14.76 12.05 -4.11
N ALA A 197 -14.28 11.86 -5.34
CA ALA A 197 -14.98 12.25 -6.57
C ALA A 197 -16.27 11.44 -6.79
N SER A 198 -16.34 10.20 -6.30
CA SER A 198 -17.52 9.35 -6.38
C SER A 198 -18.69 9.77 -5.48
N VAL A 199 -18.46 10.69 -4.54
CA VAL A 199 -19.51 11.22 -3.65
C VAL A 199 -20.55 12.01 -4.47
N ASN A 200 -21.82 11.67 -4.30
CA ASN A 200 -22.91 12.30 -5.05
C ASN A 200 -22.92 13.82 -4.88
N PRO A 201 -22.84 14.63 -5.97
CA PRO A 201 -22.83 16.09 -5.89
C PRO A 201 -24.03 16.69 -5.15
N ARG A 202 -25.19 16.02 -5.20
CA ARG A 202 -26.40 16.47 -4.47
C ARG A 202 -26.20 16.54 -2.96
N LEU A 203 -25.30 15.72 -2.39
CA LEU A 203 -24.99 15.79 -0.96
C LEU A 203 -24.23 17.08 -0.62
N ARG A 204 -23.36 17.54 -1.52
CA ARG A 204 -22.64 18.81 -1.38
C ARG A 204 -23.62 20.00 -1.49
N GLU A 205 -24.47 19.97 -2.51
CA GLU A 205 -25.48 21.01 -2.75
C GLU A 205 -26.46 21.12 -1.57
N ALA A 206 -26.90 19.98 -1.03
CA ALA A 206 -27.77 19.95 0.14
C ALA A 206 -27.10 20.54 1.38
N ALA A 207 -25.83 20.22 1.63
CA ALA A 207 -25.08 20.78 2.76
C ALA A 207 -24.93 22.29 2.64
N TYR A 208 -24.58 22.80 1.46
CA TYR A 208 -24.52 24.25 1.21
C TYR A 208 -25.89 24.91 1.31
N GLY A 209 -26.96 24.27 0.84
CA GLY A 209 -28.33 24.76 0.98
C GLY A 209 -28.80 24.86 2.44
N LEU A 210 -28.24 24.09 3.36
CA LEU A 210 -28.45 24.16 4.79
C LEU A 210 -27.53 25.19 5.48
N GLY A 211 -26.69 25.91 4.74
CA GLY A 211 -25.80 26.94 5.26
C GLY A 211 -24.44 26.41 5.76
N ALA A 212 -24.09 25.17 5.48
CA ALA A 212 -22.78 24.63 5.87
C ALA A 212 -21.65 25.33 5.09
N THR A 213 -20.56 25.59 5.78
CA THR A 213 -19.32 26.08 5.16
C THR A 213 -18.64 24.96 4.36
N ARG A 214 -17.67 25.32 3.53
CA ARG A 214 -16.91 24.36 2.72
C ARG A 214 -16.23 23.30 3.58
N TRP A 215 -15.57 23.69 4.68
CA TRP A 215 -14.91 22.77 5.59
C TRP A 215 -15.87 21.85 6.34
N GLU A 216 -17.00 22.38 6.78
CA GLU A 216 -18.06 21.57 7.40
C GLU A 216 -18.61 20.54 6.42
N THR A 217 -18.84 20.92 5.17
CA THR A 217 -19.27 19.98 4.11
C THR A 217 -18.24 18.88 3.88
N ILE A 218 -16.95 19.22 3.81
CA ILE A 218 -15.87 18.24 3.65
C ILE A 218 -15.82 17.27 4.82
N LEU A 219 -15.74 17.81 6.06
CA LEU A 219 -15.51 17.01 7.25
C LEU A 219 -16.74 16.21 7.69
N ALA A 220 -17.95 16.80 7.57
CA ALA A 220 -19.18 16.19 8.07
C ALA A 220 -19.93 15.37 7.02
N VAL A 221 -19.74 15.62 5.72
CA VAL A 221 -20.51 14.96 4.65
C VAL A 221 -19.61 14.14 3.73
N ILE A 222 -18.59 14.77 3.13
CA ILE A 222 -17.80 14.14 2.06
C ILE A 222 -16.89 13.05 2.63
N LEU A 223 -16.05 13.37 3.63
CA LEU A 223 -15.13 12.41 4.24
C LEU A 223 -15.83 11.20 4.86
N PRO A 224 -16.91 11.36 5.64
CA PRO A 224 -17.65 10.21 6.18
C PRO A 224 -18.29 9.36 5.10
N THR A 225 -18.73 9.96 3.98
CA THR A 225 -19.32 9.24 2.85
C THR A 225 -18.25 8.45 2.09
N ALA A 226 -17.09 9.05 1.82
CA ALA A 226 -15.96 8.44 1.10
C ALA A 226 -15.07 7.53 1.98
N LYS A 227 -15.30 7.46 3.30
CA LYS A 227 -14.39 6.81 4.26
C LYS A 227 -13.97 5.39 3.88
N ARG A 228 -14.87 4.59 3.28
CA ARG A 228 -14.53 3.22 2.86
C ARG A 228 -13.50 3.20 1.75
N GLY A 229 -13.64 4.07 0.75
CA GLY A 229 -12.68 4.20 -0.33
C GLY A 229 -11.33 4.74 0.16
N ILE A 230 -11.35 5.73 1.06
CA ILE A 230 -10.14 6.28 1.68
C ILE A 230 -9.41 5.20 2.51
N TRP A 231 -10.12 4.44 3.33
CA TRP A 231 -9.51 3.32 4.05
C TRP A 231 -8.96 2.24 3.11
N GLY A 232 -9.70 1.93 2.04
CA GLY A 232 -9.23 1.02 1.00
C GLY A 232 -7.92 1.49 0.35
N SER A 233 -7.78 2.79 0.09
CA SER A 233 -6.55 3.38 -0.44
C SER A 233 -5.36 3.23 0.51
N VAL A 234 -5.58 3.47 1.81
CA VAL A 234 -4.56 3.31 2.86
C VAL A 234 -4.14 1.85 2.99
N LEU A 235 -5.10 0.91 2.95
CA LEU A 235 -4.80 -0.52 2.99
C LEU A 235 -3.99 -0.99 1.78
N LEU A 236 -4.33 -0.51 0.58
CA LEU A 236 -3.56 -0.82 -0.62
C LEU A 236 -2.14 -0.23 -0.54
N GLY A 237 -2.02 0.99 -0.02
CA GLY A 237 -0.74 1.60 0.30
C GLY A 237 0.07 0.79 1.31
N PHE A 238 -0.59 0.21 2.31
CA PHE A 238 0.06 -0.65 3.32
C PHE A 238 0.56 -1.97 2.71
N GLY A 239 -0.27 -2.62 1.88
CA GLY A 239 0.18 -3.82 1.14
C GLY A 239 1.42 -3.54 0.29
N ARG A 240 1.47 -2.39 -0.39
CA ARG A 240 2.65 -1.93 -1.14
C ARG A 240 3.87 -1.71 -0.24
N ALA A 241 3.67 -1.05 0.90
CA ALA A 241 4.74 -0.75 1.86
C ALA A 241 5.39 -2.02 2.44
N LEU A 242 4.58 -3.05 2.75
CA LEU A 242 5.07 -4.35 3.26
C LEU A 242 5.98 -5.07 2.25
N GLY A 243 5.72 -4.91 0.95
CA GLY A 243 6.49 -5.54 -0.11
C GLY A 243 7.66 -4.71 -0.65
N GLU A 244 7.89 -3.49 -0.12
CA GLU A 244 8.98 -2.65 -0.64
C GLU A 244 10.34 -3.23 -0.30
N THR A 245 11.14 -3.42 -1.34
CA THR A 245 12.40 -4.18 -1.24
C THR A 245 13.62 -3.28 -1.37
N MET A 246 13.80 -2.63 -2.54
CA MET A 246 15.05 -1.99 -2.90
C MET A 246 15.32 -0.70 -2.12
N ALA A 247 14.31 0.16 -1.95
CA ALA A 247 14.49 1.38 -1.18
C ALA A 247 14.80 1.06 0.29
N LEU A 248 14.10 0.07 0.88
CA LEU A 248 14.33 -0.35 2.26
C LEU A 248 15.68 -1.04 2.45
N ALA A 249 16.11 -1.93 1.54
CA ALA A 249 17.42 -2.57 1.61
C ALA A 249 18.58 -1.54 1.68
N MET A 250 18.40 -0.40 1.03
CA MET A 250 19.41 0.67 1.01
C MET A 250 19.36 1.58 2.25
N LEU A 251 18.19 1.77 2.87
CA LEU A 251 17.95 2.82 3.86
C LEU A 251 17.81 2.32 5.29
N VAL A 252 17.36 1.06 5.49
CA VAL A 252 17.06 0.51 6.82
C VAL A 252 18.32 0.12 7.57
N GLY A 253 19.35 -0.44 6.89
CA GLY A 253 20.66 -0.73 7.47
C GLY A 253 21.03 -2.20 7.61
N SER A 254 20.13 -3.13 7.27
CA SER A 254 20.38 -4.60 7.23
C SER A 254 20.97 -5.18 8.54
N ILE A 255 20.53 -4.68 9.70
CA ILE A 255 20.97 -5.15 11.03
C ILE A 255 19.80 -5.86 11.72
N ASN A 256 20.04 -7.07 12.22
CA ASN A 256 19.06 -7.90 12.90
C ASN A 256 18.88 -7.47 14.36
N VAL A 257 18.18 -6.36 14.57
CA VAL A 257 17.92 -5.80 15.91
C VAL A 257 16.44 -5.40 16.02
N ILE A 258 15.83 -5.74 17.13
CA ILE A 258 14.50 -5.25 17.52
C ILE A 258 14.69 -3.99 18.36
N SER A 259 14.31 -2.85 17.83
CA SER A 259 14.38 -1.57 18.52
C SER A 259 13.09 -0.77 18.33
N TRP A 260 12.68 -0.06 19.37
CA TRP A 260 11.58 0.92 19.29
C TRP A 260 12.06 2.27 18.76
N SER A 261 13.38 2.52 18.75
CA SER A 261 13.93 3.76 18.25
C SER A 261 13.75 3.86 16.72
N VAL A 262 13.08 4.90 16.28
CA VAL A 262 12.92 5.22 14.85
C VAL A 262 14.24 5.65 14.20
N LEU A 263 15.27 5.95 14.98
CA LEU A 263 16.58 6.34 14.51
C LEU A 263 17.54 5.15 14.40
N SER A 264 17.16 3.99 15.00
CA SER A 264 17.95 2.76 14.94
C SER A 264 17.92 2.15 13.53
N PRO A 265 19.02 1.58 13.06
CA PRO A 265 19.00 0.68 11.92
C PRO A 265 18.23 -0.60 12.27
N ALA A 266 17.68 -1.25 11.25
CA ALA A 266 16.94 -2.50 11.36
C ALA A 266 17.10 -3.31 10.07
N ASN A 267 16.31 -4.38 9.91
CA ASN A 267 16.20 -5.13 8.67
C ASN A 267 14.72 -5.39 8.37
N THR A 268 14.39 -5.69 7.11
CA THR A 268 13.05 -6.09 6.70
C THR A 268 13.10 -7.43 5.97
N LEU A 269 11.99 -8.19 5.96
CA LEU A 269 11.92 -9.46 5.26
C LEU A 269 12.25 -9.33 3.77
N ALA A 270 11.73 -8.31 3.12
CA ALA A 270 11.99 -8.06 1.70
C ALA A 270 13.46 -7.67 1.43
N ALA A 271 14.07 -6.87 2.32
CA ALA A 271 15.48 -6.50 2.24
C ALA A 271 16.40 -7.69 2.54
N LEU A 272 16.04 -8.53 3.51
CA LEU A 272 16.75 -9.79 3.80
C LEU A 272 16.79 -10.69 2.55
N LEU A 273 15.63 -10.91 1.94
CA LEU A 273 15.52 -11.72 0.72
C LEU A 273 16.40 -11.17 -0.40
N ALA A 274 16.33 -9.86 -0.67
CA ALA A 274 17.11 -9.23 -1.73
C ALA A 274 18.62 -9.31 -1.51
N SER A 275 19.08 -9.18 -0.26
CA SER A 275 20.51 -9.20 0.07
C SER A 275 21.07 -10.61 0.20
N LYS A 276 20.30 -11.55 0.75
CA LYS A 276 20.79 -12.91 1.05
C LYS A 276 20.57 -13.92 -0.08
N PHE A 277 19.60 -13.68 -0.96
CA PHE A 277 19.34 -14.60 -2.06
C PHE A 277 20.56 -14.79 -3.01
N PRO A 278 21.31 -13.75 -3.38
CA PRO A 278 22.54 -13.92 -4.18
C PRO A 278 23.68 -14.62 -3.43
N GLU A 279 23.65 -14.63 -2.09
CA GLU A 279 24.66 -15.24 -1.21
C GLU A 279 24.35 -16.71 -0.89
N ALA A 280 23.14 -17.20 -1.21
CA ALA A 280 22.72 -18.56 -0.91
C ALA A 280 23.56 -19.59 -1.66
N ALA A 281 24.38 -20.35 -0.96
CA ALA A 281 25.29 -21.32 -1.51
C ALA A 281 24.81 -22.77 -1.36
N SER A 282 23.97 -23.05 -0.37
CA SER A 282 23.47 -24.39 -0.07
C SER A 282 21.96 -24.52 -0.32
N PRO A 283 21.45 -25.75 -0.57
CA PRO A 283 20.01 -25.98 -0.68
C PRO A 283 19.23 -25.59 0.58
N ILE A 284 19.84 -25.67 1.77
CA ILE A 284 19.19 -25.27 3.02
C ILE A 284 19.09 -23.74 3.14
N ASP A 285 20.12 -23.01 2.69
CA ASP A 285 20.08 -21.55 2.66
C ASP A 285 18.91 -21.05 1.77
N LEU A 286 18.77 -21.68 0.60
CA LEU A 286 17.66 -21.38 -0.30
C LEU A 286 16.31 -21.73 0.34
N GLY A 287 16.21 -22.89 1.02
CA GLY A 287 15.01 -23.31 1.72
C GLY A 287 14.59 -22.34 2.83
N VAL A 288 15.56 -21.82 3.59
CA VAL A 288 15.35 -20.83 4.64
C VAL A 288 14.85 -19.48 4.07
N LEU A 289 15.44 -19.04 2.96
CA LEU A 289 14.98 -17.82 2.27
C LEU A 289 13.58 -18.00 1.68
N MET A 290 13.26 -19.17 1.11
CA MET A 290 11.90 -19.47 0.65
C MET A 290 10.90 -19.51 1.82
N TYR A 291 11.32 -19.97 3.01
CA TYR A 291 10.48 -19.92 4.20
C TYR A 291 10.24 -18.45 4.64
N ALA A 292 11.26 -17.61 4.63
CA ALA A 292 11.09 -16.17 4.88
C ALA A 292 10.14 -15.51 3.87
N ALA A 293 10.22 -15.90 2.58
CA ALA A 293 9.29 -15.42 1.55
C ALA A 293 7.84 -15.85 1.82
N LEU A 294 7.61 -17.09 2.28
CA LEU A 294 6.28 -17.55 2.70
C LEU A 294 5.74 -16.75 3.89
N VAL A 295 6.61 -16.46 4.87
CA VAL A 295 6.23 -15.63 6.02
C VAL A 295 5.85 -14.22 5.58
N LEU A 296 6.61 -13.61 4.67
CA LEU A 296 6.28 -12.29 4.12
C LEU A 296 4.93 -12.31 3.37
N LEU A 297 4.71 -13.34 2.54
CA LEU A 297 3.44 -13.52 1.82
C LEU A 297 2.27 -13.71 2.80
N GLY A 298 2.44 -14.57 3.81
CA GLY A 298 1.44 -14.78 4.86
C GLY A 298 1.14 -13.52 5.66
N LEU A 299 2.19 -12.75 6.01
CA LEU A 299 2.06 -11.48 6.72
C LEU A 299 1.28 -10.45 5.88
N THR A 300 1.64 -10.30 4.61
CA THR A 300 0.96 -9.38 3.68
C THR A 300 -0.50 -9.78 3.49
N LEU A 301 -0.77 -11.08 3.30
CA LEU A 301 -2.13 -11.59 3.19
C LEU A 301 -2.94 -11.34 4.47
N ALA A 302 -2.37 -11.64 5.64
CA ALA A 302 -3.02 -11.43 6.93
C ALA A 302 -3.39 -9.96 7.14
N VAL A 303 -2.47 -9.04 6.86
CA VAL A 303 -2.70 -7.60 6.98
C VAL A 303 -3.82 -7.13 6.03
N ASN A 304 -3.80 -7.56 4.77
CA ASN A 304 -4.82 -7.18 3.79
C ASN A 304 -6.20 -7.74 4.17
N VAL A 305 -6.28 -9.01 4.58
CA VAL A 305 -7.54 -9.63 5.02
C VAL A 305 -8.08 -8.95 6.29
N LEU A 306 -7.23 -8.68 7.28
CA LEU A 306 -7.63 -7.98 8.51
C LEU A 306 -8.14 -6.58 8.18
N GLY A 307 -7.45 -5.86 7.30
CA GLY A 307 -7.86 -4.53 6.86
C GLY A 307 -9.22 -4.55 6.17
N GLU A 308 -9.47 -5.51 5.27
CA GLU A 308 -10.76 -5.66 4.60
C GLU A 308 -11.87 -6.04 5.59
N LEU A 309 -11.61 -6.92 6.54
CA LEU A 309 -12.57 -7.29 7.58
C LEU A 309 -12.98 -6.08 8.44
N ILE A 310 -12.04 -5.20 8.76
CA ILE A 310 -12.32 -3.95 9.48
C ILE A 310 -13.24 -3.05 8.64
N LEU A 311 -12.98 -2.94 7.33
CA LEU A 311 -13.82 -2.17 6.41
C LEU A 311 -15.25 -2.72 6.30
N LEU A 312 -15.41 -4.05 6.24
CA LEU A 312 -16.72 -4.70 6.12
C LEU A 312 -17.56 -4.54 7.40
N ARG A 313 -16.93 -4.52 8.57
CA ARG A 313 -17.61 -4.35 9.86
C ARG A 313 -17.96 -2.90 10.18
N GLY A 314 -17.41 -1.92 9.49
CA GLY A 314 -17.74 -0.50 9.68
C GLY A 314 -19.22 -0.22 9.36
N PRO A 315 -19.90 0.69 10.09
CA PRO A 315 -21.31 1.00 9.87
C PRO A 315 -21.52 1.44 8.42
N THR A 316 -22.47 0.76 7.75
CA THR A 316 -22.90 1.13 6.41
C THR A 316 -23.70 2.43 6.48
N THR A 317 -23.09 3.54 6.15
CA THR A 317 -23.81 4.78 5.83
C THR A 317 -24.39 4.65 4.41
N GLY A 318 -25.16 3.61 4.17
CA GLY A 318 -25.77 3.34 2.88
C GLY A 318 -27.21 3.80 2.87
N VAL A 319 -27.53 4.72 1.98
CA VAL A 319 -28.88 4.86 1.45
C VAL A 319 -29.32 3.45 0.99
N PRO A 320 -30.45 2.92 1.48
CA PRO A 320 -30.90 1.60 1.07
C PRO A 320 -31.05 1.56 -0.45
N ALA A 321 -30.34 0.64 -1.09
CA ALA A 321 -30.54 0.39 -2.50
C ALA A 321 -32.02 0.10 -2.71
N LYS A 322 -32.72 0.93 -3.47
CA LYS A 322 -34.10 0.75 -3.89
C LYS A 322 -34.15 -0.64 -4.56
N LYS A 323 -34.61 -1.67 -3.84
CA LYS A 323 -34.97 -2.95 -4.44
C LYS A 323 -36.01 -2.62 -5.52
N GLY A 324 -35.61 -2.88 -6.76
CA GLY A 324 -36.38 -2.56 -7.93
C GLY A 324 -37.81 -3.04 -7.80
N ALA A 325 -38.72 -2.17 -8.13
CA ALA A 325 -40.09 -2.56 -8.49
C ALA A 325 -40.00 -3.39 -9.77
N ALA A 326 -39.95 -4.68 -9.59
CA ALA A 326 -40.36 -5.63 -10.62
C ALA A 326 -41.90 -5.77 -10.47
N LYS A 327 -42.64 -5.18 -11.36
CA LYS A 327 -43.96 -5.59 -11.83
C LYS A 327 -44.07 -5.26 -13.30
#